data_bc62cfa7de09e2c813ff923c3b0d3cdb
#
_entry.id   bc62cfa7de09e2c813ff923c3b0d3cdb
#
_cell.length_a   1.000
_cell.length_b   1.000
_cell.length_c   1.000
_cell.angle_alpha   90.00
_cell.angle_beta   90.00
_cell.angle_gamma   90.00
#
_symmetry.space_group_name_H-M   'P 1'
#
loop_
_entity.id
_entity.type
_entity.pdbx_description
1 polymer ?
#
loop_
_entity_poly.entity_id
_entity_poly.type
_entity_poly.pdbx_seq_one_letter_code
_entity_poly.pdbx_strand_id
1 'polypeptide(L)'
;MYDAVVLGGGYSGLAAARSLMRGGAGCLLLEASGGLGGAGRCGPVAGESVEWFYHHIKPHDTELLELIGEMGLTGSLLWQETSMAFYLEGRLYPFSRPQDLLRFAPFNLADKLRFCAGMLSSRFTQSQNLTGMSAKDWIVRHWGQSVYRKMMAPMMRNKFGIPPERVCAGFLHGRIKGLAATKAKGVSGEMLGYLDGGLDRLARSLGDELTQGADVRLNSPVTALERTKDGYLVHAGGQSHAARVVINTLPLNRFALLPVNFSFESRVRCQGVACALMALDRPLELPYWTNILEPGFSFKVVVNQSLLGNHRANLVYCSAYLADEHPLITAPADQVREAYLRDLRAMAGPVELVDCLVTQSPVATPVFDVDYHQQTHDLQSRLPGVFFAGNAAIYPHSRTVSSVIGSGRRAADMALERLASGARAA
;
A
#
# COMPACT_ATOMS: atom_id res chain seq x y z
N MET A 1 -27.99 -18.99 -1.53
CA MET A 1 -26.77 -19.13 -0.71
C MET A 1 -25.58 -19.11 -1.67
N TYR A 2 -24.60 -18.26 -1.41
CA TYR A 2 -23.37 -18.20 -2.20
C TYR A 2 -22.37 -19.25 -1.71
N ASP A 3 -21.48 -19.71 -2.59
CA ASP A 3 -20.32 -20.49 -2.14
C ASP A 3 -19.37 -19.61 -1.36
N ALA A 4 -19.10 -18.39 -1.83
CA ALA A 4 -18.22 -17.44 -1.17
C ALA A 4 -18.77 -16.01 -1.21
N VAL A 5 -18.55 -15.26 -0.11
CA VAL A 5 -18.74 -13.80 -0.08
C VAL A 5 -17.39 -13.13 0.16
N VAL A 6 -17.04 -12.16 -0.68
CA VAL A 6 -15.81 -11.36 -0.59
C VAL A 6 -16.15 -9.98 -0.01
N LEU A 7 -15.51 -9.61 1.09
CA LEU A 7 -15.70 -8.32 1.76
C LEU A 7 -14.65 -7.32 1.30
N GLY A 8 -15.07 -6.33 0.52
CA GLY A 8 -14.25 -5.25 -0.02
C GLY A 8 -13.86 -5.41 -1.50
N GLY A 9 -14.09 -4.37 -2.29
CA GLY A 9 -13.84 -4.27 -3.73
C GLY A 9 -12.48 -3.65 -4.10
N GLY A 10 -11.49 -3.69 -3.19
CA GLY A 10 -10.09 -3.35 -3.50
C GLY A 10 -9.40 -4.45 -4.32
N TYR A 11 -8.16 -4.24 -4.76
CA TYR A 11 -7.43 -5.18 -5.63
C TYR A 11 -7.32 -6.61 -5.08
N SER A 12 -7.23 -6.75 -3.75
CA SER A 12 -7.24 -8.07 -3.12
C SER A 12 -8.59 -8.76 -3.29
N GLY A 13 -9.69 -8.04 -3.08
CA GLY A 13 -11.04 -8.57 -3.23
C GLY A 13 -11.39 -8.85 -4.69
N LEU A 14 -11.00 -7.97 -5.61
CA LEU A 14 -11.18 -8.18 -7.05
C LEU A 14 -10.45 -9.44 -7.53
N ALA A 15 -9.19 -9.63 -7.09
CA ALA A 15 -8.41 -10.81 -7.43
C ALA A 15 -9.01 -12.09 -6.83
N ALA A 16 -9.48 -12.01 -5.57
CA ALA A 16 -10.13 -13.14 -4.90
C ALA A 16 -11.44 -13.54 -5.60
N ALA A 17 -12.33 -12.57 -5.86
CA ALA A 17 -13.59 -12.81 -6.52
C ALA A 17 -13.41 -13.42 -7.93
N ARG A 18 -12.42 -12.89 -8.69
CA ARG A 18 -12.07 -13.42 -10.01
C ARG A 18 -11.56 -14.86 -9.94
N SER A 19 -10.70 -15.18 -8.98
CA SER A 19 -10.20 -16.55 -8.79
C SER A 19 -11.33 -17.51 -8.41
N LEU A 20 -12.23 -17.11 -7.52
CA LEU A 20 -13.42 -17.88 -7.15
C LEU A 20 -14.32 -18.13 -8.36
N MET A 21 -14.66 -17.10 -9.12
CA MET A 21 -15.49 -17.18 -10.31
C MET A 21 -14.87 -18.13 -11.35
N ARG A 22 -13.58 -18.01 -11.63
CA ARG A 22 -12.86 -18.89 -12.56
C ARG A 22 -12.75 -20.33 -12.05
N GLY A 23 -12.75 -20.52 -10.74
CA GLY A 23 -12.83 -21.83 -10.08
C GLY A 23 -14.25 -22.42 -10.05
N GLY A 24 -15.25 -21.74 -10.64
CA GLY A 24 -16.63 -22.21 -10.72
C GLY A 24 -17.46 -22.02 -9.45
N ALA A 25 -16.98 -21.24 -8.47
CA ALA A 25 -17.71 -20.96 -7.25
C ALA A 25 -18.69 -19.79 -7.41
N GLY A 26 -19.91 -19.92 -6.91
CA GLY A 26 -20.90 -18.84 -6.83
C GLY A 26 -20.42 -17.77 -5.84
N CYS A 27 -20.02 -16.60 -6.36
CA CYS A 27 -19.35 -15.54 -5.62
C CYS A 27 -20.18 -14.26 -5.57
N LEU A 28 -20.22 -13.63 -4.38
CA LEU A 28 -20.71 -12.26 -4.17
C LEU A 28 -19.56 -11.38 -3.67
N LEU A 29 -19.30 -10.26 -4.35
CA LEU A 29 -18.39 -9.21 -3.93
C LEU A 29 -19.18 -8.03 -3.35
N LEU A 30 -18.87 -7.62 -2.12
CA LEU A 30 -19.49 -6.50 -1.42
C LEU A 30 -18.49 -5.34 -1.29
N GLU A 31 -18.81 -4.18 -1.84
CA GLU A 31 -18.03 -2.94 -1.73
C GLU A 31 -18.86 -1.83 -1.08
N ALA A 32 -18.29 -1.18 -0.08
CA ALA A 32 -18.97 -0.13 0.69
C ALA A 32 -19.20 1.14 -0.11
N SER A 33 -18.30 1.45 -1.04
CA SER A 33 -18.35 2.67 -1.86
C SER A 33 -19.03 2.44 -3.21
N GLY A 34 -19.24 3.52 -3.96
CA GLY A 34 -19.80 3.49 -5.31
C GLY A 34 -18.81 3.07 -6.41
N GLY A 35 -17.59 2.58 -6.08
CA GLY A 35 -16.60 2.19 -7.09
C GLY A 35 -15.60 1.18 -6.59
N LEU A 36 -15.08 0.37 -7.51
CA LEU A 36 -14.07 -0.66 -7.27
C LEU A 36 -12.65 -0.08 -7.26
N GLY A 37 -11.66 -0.85 -6.80
CA GLY A 37 -10.24 -0.50 -6.83
C GLY A 37 -9.65 -0.08 -5.46
N GLY A 38 -10.50 0.24 -4.47
CA GLY A 38 -10.04 0.59 -3.12
C GLY A 38 -9.10 1.79 -3.12
N ALA A 39 -7.89 1.66 -2.56
CA ALA A 39 -6.88 2.73 -2.52
C ALA A 39 -6.28 3.11 -3.89
N GLY A 40 -6.46 2.29 -4.92
CA GLY A 40 -6.04 2.59 -6.29
C GLY A 40 -7.10 3.32 -7.13
N ARG A 41 -8.18 3.79 -6.53
CA ARG A 41 -9.19 4.60 -7.22
C ARG A 41 -8.61 5.94 -7.65
N CYS A 42 -9.14 6.44 -8.76
CA CYS A 42 -8.80 7.74 -9.30
C CYS A 42 -9.87 8.79 -9.00
N GLY A 43 -9.49 10.05 -9.07
CA GLY A 43 -10.37 11.20 -9.00
C GLY A 43 -9.94 12.29 -9.98
N PRO A 44 -10.83 13.25 -10.29
CA PRO A 44 -10.52 14.33 -11.21
C PRO A 44 -9.59 15.35 -10.55
N VAL A 45 -8.55 15.74 -11.28
CA VAL A 45 -7.68 16.88 -10.94
C VAL A 45 -7.17 17.50 -12.25
N ALA A 46 -7.33 18.80 -12.40
CA ALA A 46 -6.95 19.56 -13.61
C ALA A 46 -7.41 18.90 -14.94
N GLY A 47 -8.61 18.30 -14.94
CA GLY A 47 -9.17 17.63 -16.12
C GLY A 47 -8.61 16.24 -16.41
N GLU A 48 -7.76 15.70 -15.57
CA GLU A 48 -7.23 14.32 -15.66
C GLU A 48 -7.82 13.43 -14.55
N SER A 49 -7.88 12.13 -14.80
CA SER A 49 -8.24 11.12 -13.79
C SER A 49 -6.97 10.48 -13.26
N VAL A 50 -6.64 10.75 -11.99
CA VAL A 50 -5.39 10.34 -11.36
C VAL A 50 -5.68 9.68 -10.01
N GLU A 51 -4.85 8.74 -9.58
CA GLU A 51 -5.06 8.01 -8.33
C GLU A 51 -5.14 8.95 -7.11
N TRP A 52 -6.00 8.60 -6.17
CA TRP A 52 -6.11 9.33 -4.89
C TRP A 52 -4.83 9.30 -4.05
N PHE A 53 -4.06 8.23 -4.20
CA PHE A 53 -2.76 8.04 -3.58
C PHE A 53 -1.75 7.64 -4.64
N TYR A 54 -0.52 8.15 -4.53
CA TYR A 54 0.52 7.81 -5.49
C TYR A 54 0.76 6.30 -5.58
N HIS A 55 0.73 5.79 -6.79
CA HIS A 55 1.06 4.41 -7.11
C HIS A 55 2.09 4.37 -8.26
N HIS A 56 2.95 3.38 -8.20
CA HIS A 56 3.86 3.04 -9.29
C HIS A 56 4.01 1.53 -9.34
N ILE A 57 4.34 1.02 -10.50
CA ILE A 57 4.52 -0.40 -10.78
C ILE A 57 6.02 -0.68 -10.85
N LYS A 58 6.45 -1.77 -10.26
CA LYS A 58 7.85 -2.19 -10.29
C LYS A 58 8.04 -3.36 -11.25
N PRO A 59 9.23 -3.52 -11.87
CA PRO A 59 9.49 -4.64 -12.78
C PRO A 59 9.29 -6.03 -12.17
N HIS A 60 9.31 -6.15 -10.84
CA HIS A 60 9.10 -7.39 -10.10
C HIS A 60 7.73 -7.49 -9.41
N ASP A 61 6.78 -6.63 -9.75
CA ASP A 61 5.39 -6.71 -9.31
C ASP A 61 4.64 -7.75 -10.17
N THR A 62 5.08 -9.02 -10.09
CA THR A 62 4.66 -10.12 -10.99
C THR A 62 3.16 -10.31 -11.05
N GLU A 63 2.49 -10.43 -9.89
CA GLU A 63 1.04 -10.64 -9.82
C GLU A 63 0.24 -9.50 -10.49
N LEU A 64 0.71 -8.27 -10.34
CA LEU A 64 0.08 -7.11 -10.98
C LEU A 64 0.33 -7.10 -12.48
N LEU A 65 1.57 -7.36 -12.92
CA LEU A 65 1.93 -7.38 -14.33
C LEU A 65 1.21 -8.51 -15.09
N GLU A 66 1.10 -9.69 -14.47
CA GLU A 66 0.29 -10.80 -15.01
C GLU A 66 -1.16 -10.38 -15.16
N LEU A 67 -1.75 -9.77 -14.12
CA LEU A 67 -3.14 -9.35 -14.17
C LEU A 67 -3.40 -8.26 -15.21
N ILE A 68 -2.47 -7.30 -15.38
CA ILE A 68 -2.50 -6.30 -16.46
C ILE A 68 -2.47 -7.00 -17.84
N GLY A 69 -1.62 -8.02 -17.99
CA GLY A 69 -1.54 -8.84 -19.21
C GLY A 69 -2.84 -9.60 -19.50
N GLU A 70 -3.38 -10.27 -18.49
CA GLU A 70 -4.64 -11.03 -18.58
C GLU A 70 -5.85 -10.15 -18.95
N MET A 71 -5.81 -8.86 -18.55
CA MET A 71 -6.82 -7.85 -18.90
C MET A 71 -6.55 -7.16 -20.24
N GLY A 72 -5.52 -7.56 -21.00
CA GLY A 72 -5.19 -6.95 -22.29
C GLY A 72 -4.65 -5.53 -22.21
N LEU A 73 -4.16 -5.10 -21.03
CA LEU A 73 -3.74 -3.71 -20.77
C LEU A 73 -2.22 -3.48 -20.90
N THR A 74 -1.44 -4.48 -21.32
CA THR A 74 0.03 -4.39 -21.45
C THR A 74 0.47 -3.23 -22.35
N GLY A 75 -0.24 -2.95 -23.43
CA GLY A 75 0.06 -1.84 -24.34
C GLY A 75 -0.13 -0.45 -23.74
N SER A 76 -0.78 -0.36 -22.57
CA SER A 76 -0.97 0.90 -21.83
C SER A 76 0.02 1.06 -20.67
N LEU A 77 0.96 0.13 -20.51
CA LEU A 77 1.96 0.18 -19.45
C LEU A 77 3.17 0.99 -19.92
N LEU A 78 3.41 2.10 -19.26
CA LEU A 78 4.52 3.00 -19.53
C LEU A 78 5.64 2.73 -18.53
N TRP A 79 6.89 2.70 -19.00
CA TRP A 79 8.07 2.52 -18.15
C TRP A 79 8.99 3.73 -18.25
N GLN A 80 9.37 4.31 -17.13
CA GLN A 80 10.21 5.49 -17.06
C GLN A 80 11.32 5.31 -16.02
N GLU A 81 12.51 5.83 -16.35
CA GLU A 81 13.60 5.94 -15.38
C GLU A 81 13.29 7.09 -14.43
N THR A 82 13.31 6.80 -13.14
CA THR A 82 12.99 7.76 -12.09
C THR A 82 14.16 7.96 -11.15
N SER A 83 14.13 9.07 -10.41
CA SER A 83 15.16 9.43 -9.46
C SER A 83 14.56 9.75 -8.09
N MET A 84 15.41 9.62 -7.05
CA MET A 84 15.05 9.87 -5.67
C MET A 84 16.03 10.84 -5.03
N ALA A 85 15.52 11.64 -4.07
CA ALA A 85 16.34 12.48 -3.21
C ALA A 85 15.87 12.44 -1.75
N PHE A 86 16.72 12.96 -0.87
CA PHE A 86 16.38 13.38 0.49
C PHE A 86 16.40 14.90 0.57
N TYR A 87 15.42 15.48 1.25
CA TYR A 87 15.41 16.89 1.62
C TYR A 87 15.74 17.02 3.10
N LEU A 88 16.82 17.71 3.41
CA LEU A 88 17.35 17.90 4.76
C LEU A 88 18.16 19.19 4.84
N GLU A 89 17.99 19.96 5.93
CA GLU A 89 18.72 21.22 6.17
C GLU A 89 18.59 22.22 5.00
N GLY A 90 17.36 22.32 4.45
CA GLY A 90 17.05 23.20 3.32
C GLY A 90 17.68 22.80 1.98
N ARG A 91 18.18 21.57 1.85
CA ARG A 91 18.89 21.09 0.66
C ARG A 91 18.37 19.77 0.15
N LEU A 92 18.39 19.62 -1.19
CA LEU A 92 18.14 18.36 -1.87
C LEU A 92 19.44 17.57 -2.04
N TYR A 93 19.40 16.33 -1.59
CA TYR A 93 20.48 15.36 -1.74
C TYR A 93 20.00 14.22 -2.67
N PRO A 94 20.42 14.17 -3.94
CA PRO A 94 20.15 13.04 -4.82
C PRO A 94 20.62 11.73 -4.18
N PHE A 95 19.84 10.63 -4.36
CA PHE A 95 20.17 9.34 -3.74
C PHE A 95 19.75 8.14 -4.61
N SER A 96 19.88 8.28 -5.93
CA SER A 96 19.52 7.20 -6.88
C SER A 96 20.73 6.37 -7.32
N ARG A 97 21.91 6.96 -7.37
CA ARG A 97 23.13 6.37 -7.91
C ARG A 97 24.16 6.09 -6.82
N PRO A 98 25.05 5.09 -6.98
CA PRO A 98 26.11 4.85 -6.01
C PRO A 98 26.98 6.09 -5.71
N GLN A 99 27.25 6.91 -6.71
CA GLN A 99 28.01 8.16 -6.57
C GLN A 99 27.31 9.21 -5.68
N ASP A 100 25.98 9.16 -5.59
CA ASP A 100 25.22 10.08 -4.76
C ASP A 100 25.52 9.85 -3.27
N LEU A 101 25.77 8.60 -2.87
CA LEU A 101 26.23 8.28 -1.51
C LEU A 101 27.57 8.98 -1.20
N LEU A 102 28.49 9.07 -2.18
CA LEU A 102 29.77 9.76 -1.97
C LEU A 102 29.57 11.26 -1.75
N ARG A 103 28.56 11.83 -2.40
CA ARG A 103 28.20 13.28 -2.29
C ARG A 103 27.24 13.57 -1.15
N PHE A 104 26.71 12.56 -0.47
CA PHE A 104 25.76 12.74 0.64
C PHE A 104 26.49 13.33 1.86
N ALA A 105 26.44 14.65 2.00
CA ALA A 105 27.17 15.41 3.01
C ALA A 105 26.83 15.04 4.46
N PRO A 106 25.57 14.65 4.81
CA PRO A 106 25.26 14.24 6.19
C PRO A 106 26.06 13.02 6.68
N PHE A 107 26.60 12.18 5.75
CA PHE A 107 27.43 11.03 6.08
C PHE A 107 28.90 11.34 5.98
N ASN A 108 29.67 11.07 7.05
CA ASN A 108 31.12 11.02 6.98
C ASN A 108 31.58 9.72 6.29
N LEU A 109 32.91 9.58 6.05
CA LEU A 109 33.46 8.42 5.36
C LEU A 109 33.11 7.09 6.07
N ALA A 110 33.20 7.05 7.41
CA ALA A 110 32.87 5.86 8.18
C ALA A 110 31.38 5.48 8.04
N ASP A 111 30.47 6.47 7.99
CA ASP A 111 29.05 6.24 7.77
C ASP A 111 28.80 5.65 6.37
N LYS A 112 29.48 6.18 5.34
CA LYS A 112 29.38 5.67 3.95
C LYS A 112 29.83 4.22 3.83
N LEU A 113 30.97 3.90 4.43
CA LEU A 113 31.49 2.51 4.46
C LEU A 113 30.54 1.56 5.20
N ARG A 114 30.03 1.97 6.36
CA ARG A 114 29.05 1.18 7.14
C ARG A 114 27.73 1.01 6.39
N PHE A 115 27.25 2.05 5.72
CA PHE A 115 26.06 1.95 4.87
C PHE A 115 26.25 0.93 3.75
N CYS A 116 27.39 0.97 3.04
CA CYS A 116 27.70 -0.02 2.00
C CYS A 116 27.79 -1.43 2.56
N ALA A 117 28.49 -1.63 3.68
CA ALA A 117 28.62 -2.93 4.34
C ALA A 117 27.25 -3.47 4.78
N GLY A 118 26.39 -2.61 5.35
CA GLY A 118 25.04 -2.94 5.76
C GLY A 118 24.14 -3.32 4.57
N MET A 119 24.24 -2.60 3.46
CA MET A 119 23.53 -2.95 2.22
C MET A 119 24.00 -4.29 1.65
N LEU A 120 25.29 -4.57 1.71
CA LEU A 120 25.83 -5.84 1.26
C LEU A 120 25.37 -6.99 2.16
N SER A 121 25.47 -6.84 3.48
CA SER A 121 25.05 -7.88 4.45
C SER A 121 23.54 -8.18 4.34
N SER A 122 22.71 -7.18 3.99
CA SER A 122 21.28 -7.39 3.82
C SER A 122 20.93 -8.36 2.69
N ARG A 123 21.82 -8.55 1.69
CA ARG A 123 21.61 -9.52 0.60
C ARG A 123 21.60 -10.96 1.08
N PHE A 124 22.36 -11.26 2.13
CA PHE A 124 22.51 -12.60 2.70
C PHE A 124 21.54 -12.88 3.85
N THR A 125 20.78 -11.87 4.27
CA THR A 125 19.78 -12.00 5.33
C THR A 125 18.42 -12.40 4.74
N GLN A 126 17.66 -13.23 5.45
CA GLN A 126 16.27 -13.55 5.12
C GLN A 126 15.33 -12.76 6.05
N SER A 127 14.29 -12.12 5.49
CA SER A 127 13.38 -11.27 6.26
C SER A 127 12.67 -12.03 7.39
N GLN A 128 12.37 -13.31 7.18
CA GLN A 128 11.73 -14.17 8.18
C GLN A 128 12.57 -14.36 9.45
N ASN A 129 13.90 -14.38 9.31
CA ASN A 129 14.83 -14.55 10.45
C ASN A 129 14.93 -13.29 11.31
N LEU A 130 14.31 -12.19 10.87
CA LEU A 130 14.28 -10.90 11.57
C LEU A 130 12.93 -10.64 12.25
N THR A 131 12.05 -11.62 12.29
CA THR A 131 10.76 -11.55 12.98
C THR A 131 10.98 -11.37 14.48
N GLY A 132 10.24 -10.45 15.09
CA GLY A 132 10.39 -10.11 16.52
C GLY A 132 11.59 -9.20 16.85
N MET A 133 12.48 -8.92 15.89
CA MET A 133 13.58 -7.97 16.06
C MET A 133 13.16 -6.56 15.69
N SER A 134 13.62 -5.54 16.44
CA SER A 134 13.39 -4.15 16.06
C SER A 134 14.28 -3.73 14.89
N ALA A 135 13.73 -2.89 14.01
CA ALA A 135 14.49 -2.31 12.90
C ALA A 135 15.66 -1.44 13.40
N LYS A 136 15.51 -0.76 14.55
CA LYS A 136 16.60 -0.02 15.20
C LYS A 136 17.76 -0.95 15.51
N ASP A 137 17.51 -2.04 16.23
CA ASP A 137 18.57 -2.95 16.68
C ASP A 137 19.30 -3.57 15.51
N TRP A 138 18.52 -4.00 14.49
CA TRP A 138 19.09 -4.54 13.27
C TRP A 138 19.97 -3.52 12.53
N ILE A 139 19.50 -2.28 12.35
CA ILE A 139 20.27 -1.25 11.66
C ILE A 139 21.49 -0.82 12.47
N VAL A 140 21.36 -0.59 13.78
CA VAL A 140 22.48 -0.19 14.63
C VAL A 140 23.58 -1.26 14.58
N ARG A 141 23.20 -2.54 14.61
CA ARG A 141 24.14 -3.66 14.55
C ARG A 141 24.89 -3.73 13.21
N HIS A 142 24.21 -3.53 12.10
CA HIS A 142 24.79 -3.76 10.75
C HIS A 142 25.27 -2.48 10.08
N TRP A 143 24.65 -1.33 10.34
CA TRP A 143 24.94 -0.04 9.68
C TRP A 143 25.52 0.99 10.63
N GLY A 144 25.43 0.77 11.93
CA GLY A 144 25.96 1.62 13.00
C GLY A 144 25.00 2.74 13.43
N GLN A 145 25.26 3.22 14.65
CA GLN A 145 24.42 4.23 15.35
C GLN A 145 24.34 5.56 14.60
N SER A 146 25.39 5.98 13.89
CA SER A 146 25.44 7.25 13.17
C SER A 146 24.50 7.23 11.96
N VAL A 147 24.57 6.18 11.13
CA VAL A 147 23.65 5.98 9.98
C VAL A 147 22.21 5.88 10.45
N TYR A 148 21.97 5.14 11.55
CA TYR A 148 20.66 5.06 12.15
C TYR A 148 20.10 6.44 12.49
N ARG A 149 20.83 7.25 13.25
CA ARG A 149 20.35 8.56 13.70
C ARG A 149 20.14 9.56 12.58
N LYS A 150 21.06 9.61 11.61
CA LYS A 150 21.08 10.63 10.55
C LYS A 150 20.07 10.38 9.43
N MET A 151 19.75 9.11 9.14
CA MET A 151 18.89 8.75 8.01
C MET A 151 17.73 7.83 8.40
N MET A 152 18.02 6.68 9.01
CA MET A 152 17.03 5.63 9.14
C MET A 152 15.95 5.94 10.18
N ALA A 153 16.30 6.53 11.30
CA ALA A 153 15.35 6.90 12.34
C ALA A 153 14.35 7.98 11.86
N PRO A 154 14.79 9.10 11.23
CA PRO A 154 13.86 10.04 10.60
C PRO A 154 12.96 9.39 9.55
N MET A 155 13.51 8.58 8.64
CA MET A 155 12.73 7.86 7.63
C MET A 155 11.66 6.94 8.25
N MET A 156 12.01 6.19 9.29
CA MET A 156 11.08 5.27 9.94
C MET A 156 9.98 6.02 10.68
N ARG A 157 10.30 7.11 11.41
CA ARG A 157 9.27 7.95 12.05
C ARG A 157 8.29 8.51 11.04
N ASN A 158 8.82 9.01 9.92
CA ASN A 158 8.00 9.60 8.84
C ASN A 158 7.13 8.56 8.11
N LYS A 159 7.60 7.31 8.02
CA LYS A 159 6.94 6.26 7.22
C LYS A 159 5.96 5.42 8.04
N PHE A 160 6.22 5.21 9.33
CA PHE A 160 5.50 4.21 10.10
C PHE A 160 4.64 4.77 11.23
N GLY A 161 4.73 6.08 11.53
CA GLY A 161 3.92 6.71 12.57
C GLY A 161 4.10 6.12 13.99
N ILE A 162 5.11 5.26 14.17
CA ILE A 162 5.48 4.64 15.46
C ILE A 162 6.95 4.86 15.76
N PRO A 163 7.37 4.72 17.01
CA PRO A 163 8.79 4.77 17.37
C PRO A 163 9.60 3.74 16.57
N PRO A 164 10.78 4.10 16.02
CA PRO A 164 11.61 3.19 15.24
C PRO A 164 11.98 1.89 15.98
N GLU A 165 12.01 1.92 17.28
CA GLU A 165 12.24 0.78 18.18
C GLU A 165 11.17 -0.28 18.08
N ARG A 166 9.98 0.10 17.66
CA ARG A 166 8.85 -0.81 17.49
C ARG A 166 8.66 -1.29 16.05
N VAL A 167 9.33 -0.67 15.06
CA VAL A 167 9.25 -1.12 13.67
C VAL A 167 9.91 -2.50 13.53
N CYS A 168 9.24 -3.44 12.87
CA CYS A 168 9.78 -4.79 12.64
C CYS A 168 10.94 -4.76 11.64
N ALA A 169 12.08 -5.37 11.99
CA ALA A 169 13.24 -5.48 11.12
C ALA A 169 12.96 -6.31 9.85
N GLY A 170 12.17 -7.39 9.96
CA GLY A 170 11.81 -8.24 8.83
C GLY A 170 11.08 -7.47 7.73
N PHE A 171 10.14 -6.61 8.12
CA PHE A 171 9.41 -5.76 7.18
C PHE A 171 10.33 -4.70 6.53
N LEU A 172 11.15 -4.00 7.33
CA LEU A 172 12.07 -3.00 6.79
C LEU A 172 13.09 -3.64 5.83
N HIS A 173 13.62 -4.81 6.18
CA HIS A 173 14.52 -5.57 5.33
C HIS A 173 13.86 -5.97 4.00
N GLY A 174 12.61 -6.46 4.02
CA GLY A 174 11.84 -6.78 2.82
C GLY A 174 11.69 -5.57 1.89
N ARG A 175 11.49 -4.38 2.44
CA ARG A 175 11.48 -3.13 1.66
C ARG A 175 12.82 -2.79 1.03
N ILE A 176 13.92 -2.93 1.79
CA ILE A 176 15.29 -2.67 1.28
C ILE A 176 15.61 -3.63 0.13
N LYS A 177 15.26 -4.91 0.26
CA LYS A 177 15.40 -5.89 -0.84
C LYS A 177 14.58 -5.51 -2.06
N GLY A 178 13.34 -5.11 -1.87
CA GLY A 178 12.46 -4.64 -2.96
C GLY A 178 13.05 -3.44 -3.70
N LEU A 179 13.60 -2.45 -3.00
CA LEU A 179 14.27 -1.30 -3.62
C LEU A 179 15.55 -1.71 -4.38
N ALA A 180 16.31 -2.67 -3.87
CA ALA A 180 17.49 -3.17 -4.58
C ALA A 180 17.16 -3.93 -5.87
N ALA A 181 15.97 -4.54 -5.94
CA ALA A 181 15.49 -5.27 -7.11
C ALA A 181 14.92 -4.36 -8.23
N THR A 182 14.64 -3.07 -7.96
CA THR A 182 14.17 -2.11 -8.99
C THR A 182 15.28 -1.62 -9.91
N LYS A 183 16.55 -1.88 -9.56
CA LYS A 183 17.71 -1.48 -10.38
C LYS A 183 17.88 -2.44 -11.54
N ALA A 184 17.40 -2.07 -12.73
CA ALA A 184 17.67 -2.79 -13.96
C ALA A 184 19.14 -2.68 -14.36
N LYS A 185 19.70 -3.72 -15.01
CA LYS A 185 21.06 -3.67 -15.55
C LYS A 185 21.17 -2.54 -16.60
N GLY A 186 22.13 -1.65 -16.41
CA GLY A 186 22.39 -0.54 -17.35
C GLY A 186 21.61 0.75 -17.11
N VAL A 187 20.74 0.77 -16.08
CA VAL A 187 19.98 1.98 -15.71
C VAL A 187 20.57 2.58 -14.44
N SER A 188 20.75 3.89 -14.43
CA SER A 188 21.38 4.60 -13.30
C SER A 188 20.38 4.97 -12.19
N GLY A 189 19.08 4.95 -12.48
CA GLY A 189 17.96 5.20 -11.55
C GLY A 189 17.12 3.96 -11.25
N GLU A 190 15.89 4.18 -10.81
CA GLU A 190 14.88 3.14 -10.67
C GLU A 190 13.97 3.13 -11.91
N MET A 191 13.74 1.96 -12.50
CA MET A 191 12.74 1.80 -13.53
C MET A 191 11.38 1.60 -12.87
N LEU A 192 10.46 2.53 -13.08
CA LEU A 192 9.09 2.43 -12.57
C LEU A 192 8.08 2.47 -13.72
N GLY A 193 6.99 1.73 -13.53
CA GLY A 193 5.89 1.67 -14.48
C GLY A 193 4.67 2.46 -13.99
N TYR A 194 3.88 2.91 -14.94
CA TYR A 194 2.58 3.52 -14.73
C TYR A 194 1.60 2.99 -15.77
N LEU A 195 0.38 2.68 -15.35
CA LEU A 195 -0.68 2.28 -16.27
C LEU A 195 -1.37 3.55 -16.77
N ASP A 196 -1.29 3.82 -18.05
CA ASP A 196 -1.92 4.97 -18.67
C ASP A 196 -3.43 4.98 -18.41
N GLY A 197 -3.95 6.10 -17.87
CA GLY A 197 -5.30 6.20 -17.33
C GLY A 197 -5.46 5.67 -15.90
N GLY A 198 -4.36 5.36 -15.20
CA GLY A 198 -4.29 4.98 -13.80
C GLY A 198 -4.74 3.53 -13.53
N LEU A 199 -4.54 3.10 -12.30
CA LEU A 199 -4.96 1.77 -11.85
C LEU A 199 -6.49 1.57 -11.93
N ASP A 200 -7.28 2.63 -11.86
CA ASP A 200 -8.74 2.57 -12.00
C ASP A 200 -9.19 1.88 -13.30
N ARG A 201 -8.39 2.00 -14.36
CA ARG A 201 -8.61 1.28 -15.63
C ARG A 201 -8.56 -0.23 -15.44
N LEU A 202 -7.61 -0.74 -14.66
CA LEU A 202 -7.52 -2.15 -14.32
C LEU A 202 -8.71 -2.58 -13.44
N ALA A 203 -9.09 -1.75 -12.46
CA ALA A 203 -10.22 -2.06 -11.58
C ALA A 203 -11.55 -2.12 -12.36
N ARG A 204 -11.76 -1.24 -13.34
CA ARG A 204 -12.94 -1.28 -14.23
C ARG A 204 -12.94 -2.55 -15.08
N SER A 205 -11.84 -2.88 -15.75
CA SER A 205 -11.76 -4.11 -16.56
C SER A 205 -12.03 -5.37 -15.75
N LEU A 206 -11.55 -5.42 -14.49
CA LEU A 206 -11.86 -6.53 -13.58
C LEU A 206 -13.34 -6.54 -13.16
N GLY A 207 -13.91 -5.37 -12.90
CA GLY A 207 -15.34 -5.24 -12.59
C GLY A 207 -16.21 -5.74 -13.73
N ASP A 208 -15.89 -5.36 -14.97
CA ASP A 208 -16.61 -5.79 -16.18
C ASP A 208 -16.52 -7.31 -16.37
N GLU A 209 -15.35 -7.93 -16.15
CA GLU A 209 -15.20 -9.40 -16.19
C GLU A 209 -16.02 -10.07 -15.08
N LEU A 210 -16.00 -9.54 -13.85
CA LEU A 210 -16.71 -10.11 -12.71
C LEU A 210 -18.23 -10.13 -12.91
N THR A 211 -18.80 -9.10 -13.54
CA THR A 211 -20.26 -9.05 -13.81
C THR A 211 -20.75 -10.15 -14.74
N GLN A 212 -19.87 -10.87 -15.43
CA GLN A 212 -20.23 -12.00 -16.30
C GLN A 212 -20.46 -13.32 -15.55
N GLY A 213 -20.03 -13.43 -14.28
CA GLY A 213 -20.14 -14.71 -13.56
C GLY A 213 -20.09 -14.59 -12.02
N ALA A 214 -20.06 -13.38 -11.48
CA ALA A 214 -20.16 -13.12 -10.05
C ALA A 214 -21.14 -11.97 -9.79
N ASP A 215 -21.77 -11.99 -8.61
CA ASP A 215 -22.55 -10.86 -8.15
C ASP A 215 -21.62 -9.78 -7.58
N VAL A 216 -21.72 -8.54 -8.07
CA VAL A 216 -20.96 -7.39 -7.54
C VAL A 216 -21.95 -6.34 -7.02
N ARG A 217 -21.83 -6.00 -5.74
CA ARG A 217 -22.68 -4.98 -5.11
C ARG A 217 -21.85 -3.85 -4.56
N LEU A 218 -22.03 -2.69 -5.17
CA LEU A 218 -21.50 -1.40 -4.70
C LEU A 218 -22.47 -0.78 -3.68
N ASN A 219 -22.01 0.24 -2.96
CA ASN A 219 -22.78 0.93 -1.92
C ASN A 219 -23.36 -0.05 -0.88
N SER A 220 -22.66 -1.14 -0.63
CA SER A 220 -23.08 -2.24 0.24
C SER A 220 -22.08 -2.45 1.38
N PRO A 221 -21.99 -1.49 2.33
CA PRO A 221 -21.11 -1.63 3.48
C PRO A 221 -21.52 -2.85 4.31
N VAL A 222 -20.55 -3.68 4.66
CA VAL A 222 -20.76 -4.81 5.58
C VAL A 222 -20.95 -4.26 6.99
N THR A 223 -22.06 -4.63 7.62
CA THR A 223 -22.48 -4.13 8.93
C THR A 223 -22.43 -5.18 10.03
N ALA A 224 -22.52 -6.47 9.69
CA ALA A 224 -22.38 -7.56 10.64
C ALA A 224 -21.99 -8.88 9.94
N LEU A 225 -21.46 -9.82 10.70
CA LEU A 225 -21.14 -11.16 10.25
C LEU A 225 -21.53 -12.17 11.33
N GLU A 226 -22.38 -13.13 10.97
CA GLU A 226 -22.82 -14.18 11.89
C GLU A 226 -22.37 -15.55 11.38
N ARG A 227 -21.87 -16.39 12.29
CA ARG A 227 -21.60 -17.80 12.02
C ARG A 227 -22.89 -18.59 12.16
N THR A 228 -23.18 -19.43 11.19
CA THR A 228 -24.34 -20.33 11.16
C THR A 228 -23.87 -21.78 11.16
N LYS A 229 -24.82 -22.73 11.16
CA LYS A 229 -24.50 -24.15 11.05
C LYS A 229 -23.80 -24.51 9.74
N ASP A 230 -24.20 -23.87 8.65
CA ASP A 230 -23.79 -24.22 7.28
C ASP A 230 -22.80 -23.20 6.66
N GLY A 231 -22.29 -22.27 7.46
CA GLY A 231 -21.36 -21.24 7.01
C GLY A 231 -21.53 -19.90 7.74
N TYR A 232 -21.84 -18.85 6.98
CA TYR A 232 -21.92 -17.47 7.48
C TYR A 232 -23.13 -16.74 6.90
N LEU A 233 -23.66 -15.80 7.66
CA LEU A 233 -24.63 -14.81 7.22
C LEU A 233 -23.97 -13.43 7.24
N VAL A 234 -23.80 -12.81 6.11
CA VAL A 234 -23.19 -11.48 5.94
C VAL A 234 -24.28 -10.45 5.77
N HIS A 235 -24.32 -9.44 6.63
CA HIS A 235 -25.25 -8.31 6.54
C HIS A 235 -24.56 -7.15 5.85
N ALA A 236 -25.12 -6.68 4.73
CA ALA A 236 -24.58 -5.57 3.95
C ALA A 236 -25.67 -4.87 3.15
N GLY A 237 -25.61 -3.53 3.05
CA GLY A 237 -26.55 -2.75 2.25
C GLY A 237 -28.03 -2.99 2.61
N GLY A 238 -28.35 -3.25 3.88
CA GLY A 238 -29.70 -3.55 4.35
C GLY A 238 -30.22 -4.94 4.00
N GLN A 239 -29.39 -5.82 3.46
CA GLN A 239 -29.72 -7.20 3.11
C GLN A 239 -28.81 -8.20 3.83
N SER A 240 -29.24 -9.46 3.86
CA SER A 240 -28.49 -10.58 4.44
C SER A 240 -28.15 -11.61 3.37
N HIS A 241 -26.89 -12.04 3.33
CA HIS A 241 -26.35 -12.92 2.31
C HIS A 241 -25.75 -14.17 2.99
N ALA A 242 -26.34 -15.33 2.77
CA ALA A 242 -25.80 -16.60 3.26
C ALA A 242 -24.64 -17.07 2.36
N ALA A 243 -23.53 -17.50 2.98
CA ALA A 243 -22.34 -17.99 2.31
C ALA A 243 -21.74 -19.18 3.03
N ARG A 244 -21.14 -20.13 2.27
CA ARG A 244 -20.38 -21.25 2.86
C ARG A 244 -19.03 -20.79 3.42
N VAL A 245 -18.38 -19.87 2.72
CA VAL A 245 -17.12 -19.27 3.17
C VAL A 245 -17.11 -17.75 2.95
N VAL A 246 -16.22 -17.05 3.68
CA VAL A 246 -16.03 -15.59 3.56
C VAL A 246 -14.56 -15.28 3.30
N ILE A 247 -14.27 -14.39 2.36
CA ILE A 247 -12.94 -13.81 2.19
C ILE A 247 -12.96 -12.37 2.69
N ASN A 248 -12.26 -12.12 3.77
CA ASN A 248 -12.12 -10.78 4.34
C ASN A 248 -10.93 -10.05 3.75
N THR A 249 -11.16 -8.92 3.08
CA THR A 249 -10.11 -8.00 2.62
C THR A 249 -10.16 -6.65 3.34
N LEU A 250 -11.09 -6.49 4.28
CA LEU A 250 -11.15 -5.30 5.14
C LEU A 250 -9.93 -5.25 6.07
N PRO A 251 -9.50 -4.05 6.48
CA PRO A 251 -8.51 -3.92 7.53
C PRO A 251 -8.94 -4.67 8.79
N LEU A 252 -7.99 -5.39 9.43
CA LEU A 252 -8.31 -6.27 10.58
C LEU A 252 -8.97 -5.54 11.75
N ASN A 253 -8.55 -4.29 12.01
CA ASN A 253 -9.17 -3.46 13.03
C ASN A 253 -10.63 -3.08 12.67
N ARG A 254 -10.97 -2.96 11.39
CA ARG A 254 -12.35 -2.72 10.94
C ARG A 254 -13.17 -4.01 10.99
N PHE A 255 -12.59 -5.13 10.57
CA PHE A 255 -13.24 -6.42 10.67
C PHE A 255 -13.56 -6.79 12.15
N ALA A 256 -12.63 -6.51 13.06
CA ALA A 256 -12.82 -6.77 14.51
C ALA A 256 -13.90 -5.88 15.16
N LEU A 257 -14.31 -4.80 14.53
CA LEU A 257 -15.40 -3.93 14.99
C LEU A 257 -16.78 -4.35 14.47
N LEU A 258 -16.84 -5.31 13.54
CA LEU A 258 -18.13 -5.79 13.06
C LEU A 258 -18.87 -6.51 14.21
N PRO A 259 -20.19 -6.28 14.39
CA PRO A 259 -21.03 -7.14 15.19
C PRO A 259 -20.93 -8.58 14.70
N VAL A 260 -20.55 -9.49 15.58
CA VAL A 260 -20.37 -10.91 15.29
C VAL A 260 -20.90 -11.76 16.43
N ASN A 261 -21.31 -13.00 16.15
CA ASN A 261 -21.75 -13.98 17.16
C ASN A 261 -20.64 -14.99 17.53
N PHE A 262 -19.38 -14.63 17.28
CA PHE A 262 -18.18 -15.41 17.60
C PHE A 262 -17.09 -14.49 18.16
N SER A 263 -16.07 -15.06 18.80
CA SER A 263 -14.96 -14.27 19.32
C SER A 263 -13.94 -14.00 18.22
N PHE A 264 -13.69 -12.73 17.94
CA PHE A 264 -12.57 -12.26 17.11
C PHE A 264 -12.05 -10.93 17.63
N GLU A 265 -10.78 -10.90 17.94
CA GLU A 265 -10.08 -9.69 18.37
C GLU A 265 -8.86 -9.47 17.49
N SER A 266 -8.57 -8.22 17.22
CA SER A 266 -7.35 -7.81 16.52
C SER A 266 -6.66 -6.68 17.28
N ARG A 267 -5.39 -6.86 17.58
CA ARG A 267 -4.50 -5.83 18.14
C ARG A 267 -3.67 -5.14 17.07
N VAL A 268 -3.90 -5.49 15.81
CA VAL A 268 -3.22 -4.86 14.67
C VAL A 268 -3.61 -3.40 14.61
N ARG A 269 -2.62 -2.53 14.83
CA ARG A 269 -2.80 -1.10 14.67
C ARG A 269 -2.66 -0.72 13.21
N CYS A 270 -3.42 0.28 12.80
CA CYS A 270 -3.28 0.90 11.49
C CYS A 270 -2.79 2.32 11.65
N GLN A 271 -2.11 2.84 10.66
CA GLN A 271 -1.82 4.26 10.54
C GLN A 271 -2.72 4.87 9.47
N GLY A 272 -3.02 6.14 9.67
CA GLY A 272 -3.74 6.95 8.70
C GLY A 272 -2.81 7.52 7.62
N VAL A 273 -3.41 8.21 6.68
CA VAL A 273 -2.72 8.97 5.63
C VAL A 273 -3.47 10.25 5.35
N ALA A 274 -2.74 11.35 5.17
CA ALA A 274 -3.21 12.54 4.50
C ALA A 274 -2.39 12.74 3.23
N CYS A 275 -3.05 12.90 2.10
CA CYS A 275 -2.45 13.03 0.79
C CYS A 275 -3.13 14.15 0.02
N ALA A 276 -2.35 15.06 -0.56
CA ALA A 276 -2.83 16.07 -1.48
C ALA A 276 -2.16 15.84 -2.83
N LEU A 277 -2.96 15.59 -3.87
CA LEU A 277 -2.55 15.65 -5.26
C LEU A 277 -2.82 17.06 -5.76
N MET A 278 -1.77 17.78 -6.09
CA MET A 278 -1.79 19.17 -6.51
C MET A 278 -1.43 19.29 -7.99
N ALA A 279 -2.22 20.04 -8.75
CA ALA A 279 -1.86 20.53 -10.06
C ALA A 279 -1.31 21.95 -9.89
N LEU A 280 -0.12 22.20 -10.42
CA LEU A 280 0.62 23.46 -10.30
C LEU A 280 0.71 24.19 -11.63
N ASP A 281 0.91 25.51 -11.57
CA ASP A 281 1.09 26.40 -12.73
C ASP A 281 2.35 26.08 -13.54
N ARG A 282 3.37 25.49 -12.89
CA ARG A 282 4.65 25.14 -13.50
C ARG A 282 5.20 23.82 -12.98
N PRO A 283 6.07 23.13 -13.75
CA PRO A 283 6.74 21.93 -13.29
C PRO A 283 7.69 22.26 -12.12
N LEU A 284 7.86 21.30 -11.23
CA LEU A 284 8.84 21.39 -10.15
C LEU A 284 10.17 20.75 -10.57
N GLU A 285 11.27 21.42 -10.23
CA GLU A 285 12.63 20.88 -10.38
C GLU A 285 12.97 19.89 -9.23
N LEU A 286 12.09 18.93 -9.00
CA LEU A 286 12.25 17.90 -8.00
C LEU A 286 12.35 16.52 -8.68
N PRO A 287 13.14 15.59 -8.14
CA PRO A 287 13.11 14.21 -8.60
C PRO A 287 11.73 13.59 -8.40
N TYR A 288 11.49 12.45 -9.04
CA TYR A 288 10.22 11.74 -8.90
C TYR A 288 9.84 11.49 -7.44
N TRP A 289 10.79 11.07 -6.62
CA TRP A 289 10.56 10.76 -5.21
C TRP A 289 11.47 11.58 -4.29
N THR A 290 10.90 12.40 -3.42
CA THR A 290 11.66 13.16 -2.42
C THR A 290 11.19 12.79 -1.01
N ASN A 291 12.08 12.18 -0.23
CA ASN A 291 11.83 11.93 1.19
C ASN A 291 12.20 13.18 2.01
N ILE A 292 11.29 13.64 2.83
CA ILE A 292 11.50 14.80 3.70
C ILE A 292 12.07 14.31 5.02
N LEU A 293 13.34 14.57 5.28
CA LEU A 293 13.96 14.29 6.58
C LEU A 293 13.95 15.52 7.50
N GLU A 294 13.64 16.69 6.94
CA GLU A 294 13.49 17.96 7.65
C GLU A 294 12.35 17.87 8.67
N PRO A 295 12.59 18.21 9.95
CA PRO A 295 11.52 18.37 10.92
C PRO A 295 10.63 19.58 10.58
N GLY A 296 9.39 19.56 11.05
CA GLY A 296 8.46 20.69 10.91
C GLY A 296 7.59 20.69 9.65
N PHE A 297 7.94 19.93 8.61
CA PHE A 297 7.08 19.78 7.43
C PHE A 297 5.82 18.96 7.74
N SER A 298 4.68 19.41 7.25
CA SER A 298 3.40 18.73 7.44
C SER A 298 3.27 17.46 6.60
N PHE A 299 3.91 17.40 5.42
CA PHE A 299 4.07 16.16 4.63
C PHE A 299 5.45 15.53 4.87
N LYS A 300 5.61 14.25 4.48
CA LYS A 300 6.82 13.45 4.70
C LYS A 300 7.43 12.92 3.39
N VAL A 301 6.69 13.01 2.31
CA VAL A 301 7.12 12.64 0.97
C VAL A 301 6.49 13.55 -0.06
N VAL A 302 7.27 13.88 -1.09
CA VAL A 302 6.79 14.50 -2.32
C VAL A 302 7.01 13.53 -3.46
N VAL A 303 5.98 13.30 -4.28
CA VAL A 303 6.07 12.50 -5.50
C VAL A 303 5.71 13.39 -6.68
N ASN A 304 6.68 13.69 -7.53
CA ASN A 304 6.49 14.47 -8.74
C ASN A 304 5.89 13.58 -9.83
N GLN A 305 4.56 13.47 -9.80
CA GLN A 305 3.81 12.56 -10.66
C GLN A 305 3.98 12.90 -12.15
N SER A 306 4.23 14.15 -12.48
CA SER A 306 4.50 14.56 -13.87
C SER A 306 5.70 13.86 -14.51
N LEU A 307 6.57 13.24 -13.71
CA LEU A 307 7.73 12.46 -14.18
C LEU A 307 7.40 10.98 -14.37
N LEU A 308 6.15 10.56 -14.15
CA LEU A 308 5.75 9.17 -14.33
C LEU A 308 4.35 9.12 -14.93
N GLY A 309 4.25 8.72 -16.19
CA GLY A 309 3.00 8.68 -16.95
C GLY A 309 2.97 9.80 -18.02
N ASN A 310 1.83 9.92 -18.69
CA ASN A 310 1.59 10.89 -19.76
C ASN A 310 0.65 12.00 -19.28
N HIS A 311 1.00 12.65 -18.17
CA HIS A 311 0.20 13.75 -17.64
C HIS A 311 0.44 15.05 -18.40
N ARG A 312 -0.64 15.82 -18.60
CA ARG A 312 -0.60 17.17 -19.21
C ARG A 312 -0.43 18.25 -18.17
N ALA A 313 -0.99 18.01 -16.97
CA ALA A 313 -0.87 18.93 -15.85
C ALA A 313 0.42 18.67 -15.06
N ASN A 314 0.91 19.68 -14.36
CA ASN A 314 2.07 19.59 -13.47
C ASN A 314 1.62 19.01 -12.13
N LEU A 315 1.60 17.69 -12.01
CA LEU A 315 1.04 16.96 -10.89
C LEU A 315 2.08 16.59 -9.84
N VAL A 316 1.77 16.88 -8.60
CA VAL A 316 2.62 16.57 -7.46
C VAL A 316 1.79 16.04 -6.31
N TYR A 317 2.17 14.90 -5.74
CA TYR A 317 1.65 14.44 -4.46
C TYR A 317 2.50 14.95 -3.31
N CYS A 318 1.86 15.53 -2.31
CA CYS A 318 2.40 15.73 -0.97
C CYS A 318 1.66 14.78 -0.02
N SER A 319 2.38 13.94 0.74
CA SER A 319 1.74 12.93 1.56
C SER A 319 2.47 12.68 2.87
N ALA A 320 1.70 12.33 3.91
CA ALA A 320 2.21 11.87 5.19
C ALA A 320 1.42 10.65 5.68
N TYR A 321 2.13 9.60 6.11
CA TYR A 321 1.57 8.58 6.98
C TYR A 321 1.62 9.09 8.41
N LEU A 322 0.49 9.02 9.09
CA LEU A 322 0.26 9.68 10.37
C LEU A 322 -0.33 8.68 11.37
N ALA A 323 -0.10 8.91 12.66
CA ALA A 323 -0.86 8.21 13.68
C ALA A 323 -2.36 8.47 13.48
N ASP A 324 -3.21 7.52 13.81
CA ASP A 324 -4.66 7.57 13.62
C ASP A 324 -5.33 8.79 14.28
N GLU A 325 -4.79 9.27 15.40
CA GLU A 325 -5.28 10.46 16.14
C GLU A 325 -4.67 11.79 15.64
N HIS A 326 -3.83 11.78 14.61
CA HIS A 326 -3.15 13.00 14.15
C HIS A 326 -4.16 14.00 13.56
N PRO A 327 -4.13 15.30 13.94
CA PRO A 327 -5.13 16.29 13.50
C PRO A 327 -5.35 16.36 11.99
N LEU A 328 -4.32 16.18 11.17
CA LEU A 328 -4.44 16.20 9.70
C LEU A 328 -5.26 15.02 9.12
N ILE A 329 -5.57 13.99 9.91
CA ILE A 329 -6.42 12.88 9.43
C ILE A 329 -7.90 13.29 9.38
N THR A 330 -8.32 14.15 10.30
CA THR A 330 -9.71 14.60 10.44
C THR A 330 -9.91 16.08 10.11
N ALA A 331 -8.83 16.79 9.82
CA ALA A 331 -8.90 18.21 9.44
C ALA A 331 -9.72 18.41 8.17
N PRO A 332 -10.39 19.54 8.00
CA PRO A 332 -10.97 19.92 6.71
C PRO A 332 -9.93 19.87 5.58
N ALA A 333 -10.35 19.45 4.39
CA ALA A 333 -9.47 19.30 3.23
C ALA A 333 -8.68 20.57 2.91
N ASP A 334 -9.31 21.74 3.10
CA ASP A 334 -8.67 23.04 2.88
C ASP A 334 -7.49 23.27 3.83
N GLN A 335 -7.60 22.88 5.08
CA GLN A 335 -6.50 23.01 6.05
C GLN A 335 -5.30 22.13 5.66
N VAL A 336 -5.55 20.91 5.18
CA VAL A 336 -4.50 20.00 4.67
C VAL A 336 -3.84 20.62 3.44
N ARG A 337 -4.66 21.10 2.49
CA ARG A 337 -4.19 21.75 1.27
C ARG A 337 -3.29 22.95 1.58
N GLU A 338 -3.75 23.86 2.46
CA GLU A 338 -3.00 25.05 2.84
C GLU A 338 -1.67 24.73 3.54
N ALA A 339 -1.70 23.79 4.50
CA ALA A 339 -0.49 23.35 5.20
C ALA A 339 0.54 22.76 4.23
N TYR A 340 0.08 21.90 3.33
CA TYR A 340 0.95 21.24 2.36
C TYR A 340 1.47 22.20 1.29
N LEU A 341 0.63 23.11 0.78
CA LEU A 341 1.06 24.11 -0.20
C LEU A 341 2.07 25.10 0.39
N ARG A 342 1.87 25.54 1.63
CA ARG A 342 2.83 26.39 2.36
C ARG A 342 4.20 25.71 2.46
N ASP A 343 4.23 24.46 2.90
CA ASP A 343 5.47 23.71 3.07
C ASP A 343 6.12 23.36 1.72
N LEU A 344 5.33 23.10 0.68
CA LEU A 344 5.83 22.89 -0.68
C LEU A 344 6.50 24.17 -1.23
N ARG A 345 5.89 25.33 -1.01
CA ARG A 345 6.46 26.62 -1.38
C ARG A 345 7.77 26.92 -0.64
N ALA A 346 7.85 26.56 0.62
CA ALA A 346 9.07 26.68 1.42
C ALA A 346 10.24 25.83 0.88
N MET A 347 9.92 24.67 0.31
CA MET A 347 10.91 23.75 -0.25
C MET A 347 11.28 24.04 -1.71
N ALA A 348 10.29 24.32 -2.56
CA ALA A 348 10.43 24.40 -4.01
C ALA A 348 10.32 25.81 -4.59
N GLY A 349 10.16 26.83 -3.73
CA GLY A 349 9.90 28.21 -4.13
C GLY A 349 8.44 28.50 -4.51
N PRO A 350 8.15 29.73 -4.96
CA PRO A 350 6.78 30.13 -5.24
C PRO A 350 6.17 29.31 -6.39
N VAL A 351 4.97 28.79 -6.15
CA VAL A 351 4.13 28.08 -7.13
C VAL A 351 2.68 28.45 -6.89
N GLU A 352 1.89 28.48 -7.96
CA GLU A 352 0.45 28.67 -7.88
C GLU A 352 -0.30 27.36 -8.02
N LEU A 353 -1.29 27.18 -7.16
CA LEU A 353 -2.15 26.01 -7.17
C LEU A 353 -3.25 26.20 -8.22
N VAL A 354 -3.30 25.31 -9.21
CA VAL A 354 -4.35 25.29 -10.25
C VAL A 354 -5.53 24.48 -9.79
N ASP A 355 -5.29 23.28 -9.21
CA ASP A 355 -6.32 22.38 -8.72
C ASP A 355 -5.75 21.45 -7.64
N CYS A 356 -6.60 20.86 -6.82
CA CYS A 356 -6.15 19.99 -5.72
C CYS A 356 -7.19 18.96 -5.33
N LEU A 357 -6.76 17.72 -5.24
CA LEU A 357 -7.53 16.63 -4.64
C LEU A 357 -6.89 16.22 -3.31
N VAL A 358 -7.58 16.45 -2.20
CA VAL A 358 -7.15 16.00 -0.87
C VAL A 358 -7.86 14.70 -0.52
N THR A 359 -7.09 13.70 -0.15
CA THR A 359 -7.60 12.40 0.30
C THR A 359 -7.02 12.05 1.66
N GLN A 360 -7.90 11.70 2.60
CA GLN A 360 -7.55 11.33 3.96
C GLN A 360 -8.16 9.98 4.30
N SER A 361 -7.45 9.18 5.07
CA SER A 361 -7.96 7.93 5.61
C SER A 361 -7.37 7.67 7.00
N PRO A 362 -8.17 7.41 8.02
CA PRO A 362 -7.66 7.01 9.34
C PRO A 362 -7.11 5.58 9.35
N VAL A 363 -7.47 4.77 8.35
CA VAL A 363 -7.07 3.38 8.23
C VAL A 363 -6.49 3.14 6.83
N ALA A 364 -5.25 3.58 6.63
CA ALA A 364 -4.58 3.42 5.34
C ALA A 364 -3.79 2.12 5.25
N THR A 365 -3.13 1.72 6.34
CA THR A 365 -2.21 0.58 6.30
C THR A 365 -1.91 0.04 7.70
N PRO A 366 -1.76 -1.29 7.85
CA PRO A 366 -1.32 -1.85 9.12
C PRO A 366 0.10 -1.40 9.46
N VAL A 367 0.35 -1.23 10.74
CA VAL A 367 1.67 -0.95 11.30
C VAL A 367 2.38 -2.27 11.57
N PHE A 368 3.42 -2.57 10.80
CA PHE A 368 4.23 -3.76 11.00
C PHE A 368 5.23 -3.53 12.14
N ASP A 369 4.75 -3.67 13.38
CA ASP A 369 5.58 -3.62 14.57
C ASP A 369 6.23 -4.99 14.86
N VAL A 370 7.08 -5.04 15.89
CA VAL A 370 7.82 -6.25 16.27
C VAL A 370 6.91 -7.43 16.62
N ASP A 371 5.69 -7.15 17.09
CA ASP A 371 4.72 -8.17 17.52
C ASP A 371 3.73 -8.55 16.41
N TYR A 372 3.81 -7.93 15.23
CA TYR A 372 2.86 -8.11 14.14
C TYR A 372 2.71 -9.57 13.71
N HIS A 373 3.82 -10.28 13.63
CA HIS A 373 3.81 -11.69 13.24
C HIS A 373 2.96 -12.53 14.21
N GLN A 374 3.11 -12.33 15.52
CA GLN A 374 2.34 -13.06 16.53
C GLN A 374 0.85 -12.75 16.44
N GLN A 375 0.49 -11.54 16.05
CA GLN A 375 -0.90 -11.11 15.90
C GLN A 375 -1.60 -11.71 14.68
N THR A 376 -0.84 -12.03 13.63
CA THR A 376 -1.38 -12.46 12.34
C THR A 376 -1.03 -13.91 11.96
N HIS A 377 -0.15 -14.57 12.69
CA HIS A 377 0.32 -15.93 12.40
C HIS A 377 -0.83 -16.94 12.21
N ASP A 378 -1.84 -16.89 13.07
CA ASP A 378 -2.94 -17.87 13.09
C ASP A 378 -4.26 -17.33 12.49
N LEU A 379 -4.22 -16.22 11.72
CA LEU A 379 -5.46 -15.61 11.23
C LEU A 379 -6.37 -16.60 10.50
N GLN A 380 -5.80 -17.47 9.67
CA GLN A 380 -6.56 -18.42 8.86
C GLN A 380 -7.18 -19.56 9.73
N SER A 381 -6.55 -19.92 10.86
CA SER A 381 -7.03 -20.98 11.74
C SER A 381 -8.05 -20.51 12.78
N ARG A 382 -8.11 -19.20 13.06
CA ARG A 382 -8.99 -18.63 14.10
C ARG A 382 -10.48 -18.73 13.77
N LEU A 383 -10.84 -18.62 12.50
CA LEU A 383 -12.22 -18.62 12.04
C LEU A 383 -12.37 -19.62 10.88
N PRO A 384 -12.78 -20.87 11.13
CA PRO A 384 -12.98 -21.86 10.08
C PRO A 384 -13.97 -21.36 9.02
N GLY A 385 -13.54 -21.27 7.76
CA GLY A 385 -14.35 -20.76 6.65
C GLY A 385 -14.26 -19.25 6.42
N VAL A 386 -13.49 -18.51 7.24
CA VAL A 386 -13.10 -17.12 6.95
C VAL A 386 -11.64 -17.10 6.53
N PHE A 387 -11.37 -16.55 5.36
CA PHE A 387 -10.01 -16.39 4.79
C PHE A 387 -9.64 -14.92 4.78
N PHE A 388 -8.39 -14.60 5.13
CA PHE A 388 -7.92 -13.22 5.23
C PHE A 388 -6.99 -12.90 4.08
N ALA A 389 -7.21 -11.73 3.45
CA ALA A 389 -6.40 -11.21 2.38
C ALA A 389 -6.17 -9.71 2.53
N GLY A 390 -5.47 -9.07 1.58
CA GLY A 390 -5.16 -7.63 1.62
C GLY A 390 -3.94 -7.32 2.47
N ASN A 391 -3.78 -6.04 2.82
CA ASN A 391 -2.59 -5.53 3.50
C ASN A 391 -2.23 -6.24 4.81
N ALA A 392 -3.20 -6.83 5.50
CA ALA A 392 -2.94 -7.53 6.74
C ALA A 392 -2.28 -8.90 6.54
N ALA A 393 -2.47 -9.53 5.38
CA ALA A 393 -2.03 -10.90 5.08
C ALA A 393 -0.75 -10.98 4.23
N ILE A 394 -0.04 -9.85 4.01
CA ILE A 394 1.16 -9.82 3.14
C ILE A 394 2.48 -9.86 3.90
N TYR A 395 2.48 -9.76 5.23
CA TYR A 395 3.72 -9.80 6.01
C TYR A 395 4.54 -11.07 5.70
N PRO A 396 5.86 -11.00 5.55
CA PRO A 396 6.76 -9.84 5.69
C PRO A 396 7.00 -9.05 4.38
N HIS A 397 6.22 -9.27 3.33
CA HIS A 397 6.42 -8.63 2.03
C HIS A 397 6.09 -7.14 2.04
N SER A 398 6.64 -6.41 1.05
CA SER A 398 6.31 -4.99 0.84
C SER A 398 4.85 -4.81 0.47
N ARG A 399 4.26 -3.72 0.97
CA ARG A 399 2.89 -3.32 0.62
C ARG A 399 2.88 -2.74 -0.80
N THR A 400 2.51 -3.54 -1.77
CA THR A 400 2.32 -3.18 -3.17
C THR A 400 0.97 -3.69 -3.66
N VAL A 401 0.47 -3.13 -4.76
CA VAL A 401 -0.75 -3.65 -5.41
C VAL A 401 -0.55 -5.11 -5.81
N SER A 402 0.65 -5.47 -6.28
CA SER A 402 1.01 -6.85 -6.61
C SER A 402 0.87 -7.80 -5.41
N SER A 403 1.42 -7.43 -4.25
CA SER A 403 1.37 -8.29 -3.06
C SER A 403 -0.06 -8.49 -2.53
N VAL A 404 -0.93 -7.49 -2.62
CA VAL A 404 -2.34 -7.65 -2.20
C VAL A 404 -3.15 -8.46 -3.22
N ILE A 405 -2.87 -8.36 -4.53
CA ILE A 405 -3.43 -9.25 -5.55
C ILE A 405 -3.09 -10.70 -5.24
N GLY A 406 -1.80 -11.01 -5.03
CA GLY A 406 -1.36 -12.35 -4.69
C GLY A 406 -1.98 -12.88 -3.39
N SER A 407 -2.19 -12.02 -2.39
CA SER A 407 -2.89 -12.42 -1.16
C SER A 407 -4.36 -12.77 -1.41
N GLY A 408 -5.03 -12.06 -2.31
CA GLY A 408 -6.40 -12.34 -2.72
C GLY A 408 -6.53 -13.67 -3.46
N ARG A 409 -5.63 -13.93 -4.43
CA ARG A 409 -5.55 -15.20 -5.15
C ARG A 409 -5.37 -16.38 -4.18
N ARG A 410 -4.39 -16.31 -3.27
CA ARG A 410 -4.16 -17.37 -2.27
C ARG A 410 -5.37 -17.61 -1.35
N ALA A 411 -6.03 -16.55 -0.91
CA ALA A 411 -7.24 -16.71 -0.09
C ALA A 411 -8.37 -17.39 -0.86
N ALA A 412 -8.51 -17.12 -2.14
CA ALA A 412 -9.48 -17.79 -3.01
C ALA A 412 -9.13 -19.27 -3.23
N ASP A 413 -7.85 -19.60 -3.45
CA ASP A 413 -7.41 -21.00 -3.58
C ASP A 413 -7.74 -21.81 -2.33
N MET A 414 -7.42 -21.29 -1.14
CA MET A 414 -7.78 -21.91 0.14
C MET A 414 -9.29 -22.05 0.33
N ALA A 415 -10.07 -21.05 -0.12
CA ALA A 415 -11.54 -21.11 -0.07
C ALA A 415 -12.08 -22.19 -1.01
N LEU A 416 -11.57 -22.32 -2.24
CA LEU A 416 -11.94 -23.36 -3.21
C LEU A 416 -11.60 -24.76 -2.68
N GLU A 417 -10.43 -24.97 -2.08
CA GLU A 417 -10.04 -26.23 -1.42
C GLU A 417 -11.02 -26.60 -0.31
N ARG A 418 -11.40 -25.64 0.52
CA ARG A 418 -12.38 -25.84 1.60
C ARG A 418 -13.75 -26.20 1.07
N LEU A 419 -14.21 -25.53 0.02
CA LEU A 419 -15.50 -25.81 -0.63
C LEU A 419 -15.54 -27.23 -1.22
N ALA A 420 -14.47 -27.66 -1.87
CA ALA A 420 -14.33 -29.00 -2.44
C ALA A 420 -14.27 -30.10 -1.37
N SER A 421 -13.60 -29.85 -0.22
CA SER A 421 -13.53 -30.81 0.87
C SER A 421 -14.86 -30.97 1.62
N GLY A 422 -15.62 -29.88 1.78
CA GLY A 422 -16.97 -29.92 2.37
C GLY A 422 -18.01 -30.64 1.49
N ALA A 423 -17.84 -30.59 0.17
CA ALA A 423 -18.70 -31.33 -0.76
C ALA A 423 -18.46 -32.85 -0.76
N ARG A 424 -17.27 -33.32 -0.30
CA ARG A 424 -16.94 -34.75 -0.18
C ARG A 424 -17.38 -35.37 1.17
N ALA A 425 -17.72 -34.54 2.13
CA ALA A 425 -18.10 -34.96 3.49
C ALA A 425 -19.64 -34.92 3.70
N ALA A 426 -20.41 -34.45 2.73
CA ALA A 426 -21.87 -34.43 2.68
C ALA A 426 -22.39 -35.45 1.68
#